data_ad3e464eafd528ead9d31d21d6054e52
#
_entry.id   ad3e464eafd528ead9d31d21d6054e52
#
_cell.length_a   1.000
_cell.length_b   1.000
_cell.length_c   1.000
_cell.angle_alpha   90.00
_cell.angle_beta   90.00
_cell.angle_gamma   90.00
#
_symmetry.space_group_name_H-M   'P 1'
#
loop_
_entity.id
_entity.type
_entity.pdbx_description
1 polymer ?
#
loop_
_entity_poly.entity_id
_entity_poly.type
_entity_poly.pdbx_seq_one_letter_code
_entity_poly.pdbx_strand_id
1 'polypeptide(L)'
;MVDKYANWVSSGFGKSIAKKLGLPIPVKLKRYSEQKKPLGLEVLFGSFQQGRVAQSVKEILSHLPIVNYITEEGQIYRITEAGKMESKDDQLKFHGLIFDATEVKTLEDLKAVYNFFHPVARRIKSSGRVIILAKDPADCEDAVAAMANRGLVGFIKSLGKEVGQGIAAQIVLVSEGAERNLASTLDFLLSYKSA
;
A
#
# COMPACT_ATOMS: atom_id res chain seq x y z
N MET A 1 4.41 -18.31 -23.13
CA MET A 1 3.78 -19.62 -22.86
C MET A 1 2.44 -19.37 -22.19
N VAL A 2 1.34 -19.83 -22.76
CA VAL A 2 0.01 -19.62 -22.18
C VAL A 2 -0.22 -20.73 -21.16
N ASP A 3 -0.50 -20.32 -19.90
CA ASP A 3 -0.78 -21.27 -18.82
C ASP A 3 -2.16 -21.91 -19.02
N LYS A 4 -2.15 -23.19 -19.47
CA LYS A 4 -3.37 -23.96 -19.75
C LYS A 4 -4.24 -24.17 -18.51
N TYR A 5 -3.63 -24.31 -17.32
CA TYR A 5 -4.33 -24.45 -16.06
C TYR A 5 -5.05 -23.14 -15.68
N ALA A 6 -4.35 -22.01 -15.75
CA ALA A 6 -4.95 -20.70 -15.47
C ALA A 6 -6.11 -20.39 -16.41
N ASN A 7 -6.00 -20.75 -17.70
CA ASN A 7 -7.09 -20.57 -18.66
C ASN A 7 -8.29 -21.49 -18.35
N TRP A 8 -8.05 -22.75 -18.01
CA TRP A 8 -9.11 -23.67 -17.65
C TRP A 8 -9.85 -23.22 -16.39
N VAL A 9 -9.14 -22.84 -15.34
CA VAL A 9 -9.72 -22.35 -14.08
C VAL A 9 -10.40 -20.99 -14.24
N SER A 10 -10.05 -20.20 -15.27
CA SER A 10 -10.73 -18.92 -15.56
C SER A 10 -12.10 -19.12 -16.22
N SER A 11 -12.40 -20.33 -16.74
CA SER A 11 -13.75 -20.69 -17.19
C SER A 11 -14.66 -20.94 -15.98
N GLY A 12 -15.95 -20.61 -16.10
CA GLY A 12 -16.92 -20.80 -15.00
C GLY A 12 -16.98 -22.24 -14.48
N PHE A 13 -16.89 -23.21 -15.39
CA PHE A 13 -16.91 -24.65 -15.07
C PHE A 13 -15.61 -25.10 -14.38
N GLY A 14 -14.45 -24.75 -14.93
CA GLY A 14 -13.16 -25.09 -14.35
C GLY A 14 -12.97 -24.46 -12.96
N LYS A 15 -13.42 -23.23 -12.75
CA LYS A 15 -13.41 -22.54 -11.46
C LYS A 15 -14.24 -23.27 -10.40
N SER A 16 -15.43 -23.77 -10.76
CA SER A 16 -16.31 -24.51 -9.85
C SER A 16 -15.67 -25.82 -9.41
N ILE A 17 -15.06 -26.56 -10.34
CA ILE A 17 -14.37 -27.82 -10.05
C ILE A 17 -13.12 -27.56 -9.18
N ALA A 18 -12.28 -26.60 -9.55
CA ALA A 18 -11.09 -26.25 -8.79
C ALA A 18 -11.44 -25.90 -7.34
N LYS A 19 -12.51 -25.10 -7.13
CA LYS A 19 -12.99 -24.77 -5.78
C LYS A 19 -13.45 -25.99 -4.98
N LYS A 20 -14.19 -26.93 -5.63
CA LYS A 20 -14.64 -28.18 -4.96
C LYS A 20 -13.48 -29.09 -4.59
N LEU A 21 -12.44 -29.13 -5.41
CA LEU A 21 -11.25 -29.97 -5.18
C LEU A 21 -10.18 -29.29 -4.33
N GLY A 22 -10.39 -28.06 -3.83
CA GLY A 22 -9.40 -27.32 -3.06
C GLY A 22 -8.16 -26.92 -3.86
N LEU A 23 -8.26 -26.93 -5.21
CA LEU A 23 -7.13 -26.55 -6.08
C LEU A 23 -6.92 -25.05 -6.09
N PRO A 24 -5.65 -24.57 -6.19
CA PRO A 24 -5.35 -23.15 -6.21
C PRO A 24 -5.98 -22.48 -7.44
N ILE A 25 -6.66 -21.36 -7.20
CA ILE A 25 -7.25 -20.53 -8.27
C ILE A 25 -6.31 -19.35 -8.51
N PRO A 26 -5.57 -19.34 -9.64
CA PRO A 26 -4.66 -18.26 -9.95
C PRO A 26 -5.42 -16.93 -10.09
N VAL A 27 -4.91 -15.88 -9.44
CA VAL A 27 -5.46 -14.54 -9.56
C VAL A 27 -4.96 -13.93 -10.87
N LYS A 28 -5.87 -13.40 -11.67
CA LYS A 28 -5.50 -12.67 -12.90
C LYS A 28 -4.85 -11.34 -12.49
N LEU A 29 -3.52 -11.27 -12.61
CA LEU A 29 -2.76 -10.08 -12.28
C LEU A 29 -2.97 -8.99 -13.35
N LYS A 30 -3.11 -7.77 -12.89
CA LYS A 30 -3.07 -6.59 -13.76
C LYS A 30 -1.60 -6.31 -14.11
N ARG A 31 -1.31 -6.29 -15.41
CA ARG A 31 0.04 -6.01 -15.91
C ARG A 31 0.09 -4.61 -16.50
N TYR A 32 1.27 -4.01 -16.46
CA TYR A 32 1.52 -2.72 -17.10
C TYR A 32 1.28 -2.81 -18.62
N SER A 33 0.66 -1.78 -19.16
CA SER A 33 0.50 -1.56 -20.59
C SER A 33 0.62 -0.06 -20.84
N GLU A 34 1.45 0.33 -21.79
CA GLU A 34 1.64 1.74 -22.16
C GLU A 34 0.32 2.39 -22.64
N GLN A 35 -0.56 1.59 -23.25
CA GLN A 35 -1.84 2.05 -23.79
C GLN A 35 -2.93 2.22 -22.71
N LYS A 36 -2.70 1.68 -21.49
CA LYS A 36 -3.66 1.72 -20.39
C LYS A 36 -2.98 2.23 -19.13
N LYS A 37 -2.76 3.55 -19.06
CA LYS A 37 -2.37 4.17 -17.79
C LYS A 37 -3.53 4.03 -16.81
N PRO A 38 -3.30 3.49 -15.61
CA PRO A 38 -4.35 3.44 -14.60
C PRO A 38 -4.70 4.87 -14.17
N LEU A 39 -5.97 5.25 -14.35
CA LEU A 39 -6.52 6.53 -13.92
C LEU A 39 -7.48 6.29 -12.75
N GLY A 40 -7.56 7.24 -11.83
CA GLY A 40 -8.53 7.21 -10.75
C GLY A 40 -8.34 6.06 -9.75
N LEU A 41 -7.10 5.63 -9.51
CA LEU A 41 -6.79 4.62 -8.50
C LEU A 41 -7.01 5.20 -7.10
N GLU A 42 -7.76 4.50 -6.27
CA GLU A 42 -7.99 4.91 -4.87
C GLU A 42 -6.76 4.60 -4.02
N VAL A 43 -6.16 5.62 -3.45
CA VAL A 43 -4.99 5.52 -2.58
C VAL A 43 -5.32 6.10 -1.21
N LEU A 44 -5.12 5.30 -0.17
CA LEU A 44 -5.25 5.73 1.22
C LEU A 44 -3.88 6.02 1.79
N PHE A 45 -3.72 7.22 2.33
CA PHE A 45 -2.52 7.66 3.03
C PHE A 45 -2.80 7.86 4.52
N GLY A 46 -1.89 7.39 5.35
CA GLY A 46 -1.85 7.67 6.78
C GLY A 46 -0.43 7.94 7.24
N SER A 47 -0.29 8.58 8.40
CA SER A 47 1.01 8.86 9.00
C SER A 47 0.97 8.69 10.51
N PHE A 48 2.09 8.30 11.11
CA PHE A 48 2.29 8.40 12.54
C PHE A 48 2.71 9.83 12.89
N GLN A 49 1.96 10.45 13.82
CA GLN A 49 2.11 11.88 14.12
C GLN A 49 1.99 12.72 12.85
N GLN A 50 2.86 13.69 12.65
CA GLN A 50 2.92 14.44 11.39
C GLN A 50 4.07 13.96 10.48
N GLY A 51 4.46 12.68 10.56
CA GLY A 51 5.52 12.03 9.83
C GLY A 51 6.47 12.94 9.03
N ARG A 52 7.75 12.69 9.08
CA ARG A 52 8.75 13.58 8.45
C ARG A 52 8.47 13.86 6.97
N VAL A 53 7.91 12.89 6.26
CA VAL A 53 7.63 13.00 4.83
C VAL A 53 6.14 13.18 4.51
N ALA A 54 5.26 13.24 5.51
CA ALA A 54 3.82 13.27 5.32
C ALA A 54 3.34 14.41 4.41
N GLN A 55 3.89 15.62 4.60
CA GLN A 55 3.52 16.77 3.77
C GLN A 55 3.95 16.59 2.31
N SER A 56 5.20 16.15 2.09
CA SER A 56 5.71 15.86 0.75
C SER A 56 4.90 14.76 0.04
N VAL A 57 4.50 13.72 0.77
CA VAL A 57 3.66 12.64 0.22
C VAL A 57 2.28 13.18 -0.18
N LYS A 58 1.62 13.98 0.67
CA LYS A 58 0.32 14.59 0.34
C LYS A 58 0.40 15.45 -0.93
N GLU A 59 1.45 16.24 -1.06
CA GLU A 59 1.70 17.06 -2.24
C GLU A 59 1.93 16.20 -3.48
N ILE A 60 2.80 15.18 -3.42
CA ILE A 60 3.04 14.25 -4.51
C ILE A 60 1.73 13.56 -4.95
N LEU A 61 0.96 13.05 -4.01
CA LEU A 61 -0.30 12.37 -4.31
C LEU A 61 -1.33 13.30 -4.96
N SER A 62 -1.33 14.60 -4.63
CA SER A 62 -2.23 15.58 -5.25
C SER A 62 -1.94 15.81 -6.74
N HIS A 63 -0.72 15.56 -7.20
CA HIS A 63 -0.30 15.69 -8.61
C HIS A 63 -0.44 14.39 -9.41
N LEU A 64 -0.73 13.25 -8.77
CA LEU A 64 -0.96 11.98 -9.45
C LEU A 64 -2.42 11.86 -9.90
N PRO A 65 -2.70 11.13 -11.00
CA PRO A 65 -4.06 10.91 -11.50
C PRO A 65 -4.79 9.83 -10.68
N ILE A 66 -4.88 10.02 -9.38
CA ILE A 66 -5.45 9.09 -8.39
C ILE A 66 -6.55 9.76 -7.58
N VAL A 67 -7.37 8.97 -6.91
CA VAL A 67 -8.32 9.44 -5.91
C VAL A 67 -7.69 9.31 -4.53
N ASN A 68 -7.40 10.44 -3.90
CA ASN A 68 -6.69 10.50 -2.63
C ASN A 68 -7.64 10.37 -1.45
N TYR A 69 -7.25 9.53 -0.49
CA TYR A 69 -7.90 9.39 0.81
C TYR A 69 -6.85 9.54 1.91
N ILE A 70 -7.25 10.11 3.03
CA ILE A 70 -6.42 10.20 4.24
C ILE A 70 -7.16 9.61 5.43
N THR A 71 -6.40 9.21 6.46
CA THR A 71 -6.95 8.85 7.76
C THR A 71 -6.67 9.97 8.77
N GLU A 72 -7.71 10.43 9.46
CA GLU A 72 -7.60 11.30 10.61
C GLU A 72 -8.49 10.76 11.73
N GLU A 73 -7.95 10.64 12.93
CA GLU A 73 -8.68 10.13 14.12
C GLU A 73 -9.42 8.80 13.87
N GLY A 74 -8.84 7.93 13.04
CA GLY A 74 -9.44 6.63 12.71
C GLY A 74 -10.53 6.66 11.64
N GLN A 75 -10.89 7.83 11.13
CA GLN A 75 -11.85 7.98 10.03
C GLN A 75 -11.15 8.19 8.69
N ILE A 76 -11.82 7.78 7.61
CA ILE A 76 -11.30 7.89 6.25
C ILE A 76 -12.02 9.04 5.55
N TYR A 77 -11.22 9.96 5.01
CA TYR A 77 -11.71 11.11 4.27
C TYR A 77 -11.16 11.09 2.84
N ARG A 78 -12.01 11.41 1.89
CA ARG A 78 -11.59 11.71 0.52
C ARG A 78 -11.11 13.15 0.45
N ILE A 79 -9.96 13.37 -0.19
CA ILE A 79 -9.51 14.70 -0.56
C ILE A 79 -10.06 15.04 -1.95
N THR A 80 -10.87 16.08 -2.03
CA THR A 80 -11.41 16.58 -3.31
C THR A 80 -10.36 17.43 -4.03
N GLU A 81 -10.58 17.71 -5.33
CA GLU A 81 -9.71 18.61 -6.11
C GLU A 81 -9.63 20.03 -5.51
N ALA A 82 -10.67 20.45 -4.77
CA ALA A 82 -10.67 21.72 -4.03
C ALA A 82 -9.98 21.63 -2.66
N GLY A 83 -9.33 20.49 -2.31
CA GLY A 83 -8.66 20.28 -1.03
C GLY A 83 -9.60 20.06 0.16
N LYS A 84 -10.92 19.89 -0.08
CA LYS A 84 -11.89 19.61 0.99
C LYS A 84 -11.88 18.14 1.37
N MET A 85 -12.12 17.87 2.65
CA MET A 85 -12.27 16.52 3.20
C MET A 85 -13.74 16.11 3.22
N GLU A 86 -14.03 14.97 2.60
CA GLU A 86 -15.37 14.36 2.61
C GLU A 86 -15.29 12.99 3.29
N SER A 87 -16.06 12.77 4.35
CA SER A 87 -16.16 11.45 5.00
C SER A 87 -16.65 10.39 4.03
N LYS A 88 -16.09 9.19 4.10
CA LYS A 88 -16.43 8.07 3.20
C LYS A 88 -16.69 6.78 3.95
N ASP A 89 -17.51 5.95 3.29
CA ASP A 89 -18.09 4.70 3.74
C ASP A 89 -17.04 3.60 3.99
N ASP A 90 -17.33 2.71 4.93
CA ASP A 90 -16.52 1.54 5.34
C ASP A 90 -16.40 0.45 4.27
N GLN A 91 -17.16 0.53 3.17
CA GLN A 91 -17.11 -0.43 2.05
C GLN A 91 -16.05 -0.11 0.98
N LEU A 92 -15.37 1.03 1.12
CA LEU A 92 -14.41 1.47 0.11
C LEU A 92 -13.19 0.53 0.03
N LYS A 93 -12.80 0.17 -1.20
CA LYS A 93 -11.60 -0.64 -1.48
C LYS A 93 -10.52 0.19 -2.14
N PHE A 94 -9.27 -0.02 -1.73
CA PHE A 94 -8.12 0.76 -2.16
C PHE A 94 -7.23 0.00 -3.14
N HIS A 95 -6.67 0.71 -4.10
CA HIS A 95 -5.58 0.21 -4.92
C HIS A 95 -4.25 0.31 -4.18
N GLY A 96 -4.03 1.40 -3.45
CA GLY A 96 -2.82 1.66 -2.70
C GLY A 96 -3.09 1.98 -1.23
N LEU A 97 -2.28 1.44 -0.33
CA LEU A 97 -2.17 1.86 1.05
C LEU A 97 -0.75 2.39 1.26
N ILE A 98 -0.61 3.62 1.73
CA ILE A 98 0.67 4.23 2.05
C ILE A 98 0.65 4.66 3.51
N PHE A 99 1.67 4.28 4.26
CA PHE A 99 1.82 4.71 5.64
C PHE A 99 3.20 5.31 5.89
N ASP A 100 3.23 6.56 6.37
CA ASP A 100 4.45 7.22 6.80
C ASP A 100 4.75 6.86 8.26
N ALA A 101 5.77 6.02 8.43
CA ALA A 101 6.30 5.57 9.71
C ALA A 101 7.69 6.18 10.02
N THR A 102 8.08 7.26 9.34
CA THR A 102 9.43 7.85 9.48
C THR A 102 9.70 8.40 10.88
N GLU A 103 8.66 8.70 11.66
CA GLU A 103 8.76 9.16 13.06
C GLU A 103 8.57 8.04 14.09
N VAL A 104 8.50 6.78 13.66
CA VAL A 104 8.48 5.63 14.59
C VAL A 104 9.84 5.48 15.25
N LYS A 105 9.89 5.63 16.59
CA LYS A 105 11.11 5.59 17.41
C LYS A 105 11.07 4.54 18.51
N THR A 106 9.88 4.10 18.91
CA THR A 106 9.70 3.13 19.99
C THR A 106 8.88 1.93 19.54
N LEU A 107 8.88 0.87 20.35
CA LEU A 107 8.04 -0.30 20.09
C LEU A 107 6.54 0.02 20.25
N GLU A 108 6.19 0.93 21.14
CA GLU A 108 4.82 1.41 21.34
C GLU A 108 4.29 2.12 20.10
N ASP A 109 5.14 2.84 19.36
CA ASP A 109 4.76 3.57 18.14
C ASP A 109 4.28 2.60 17.04
N LEU A 110 4.73 1.34 17.08
CA LEU A 110 4.26 0.30 16.14
C LEU A 110 2.74 0.05 16.25
N LYS A 111 2.11 0.45 17.35
CA LYS A 111 0.66 0.42 17.50
C LYS A 111 -0.05 1.29 16.45
N ALA A 112 0.57 2.39 16.03
CA ALA A 112 0.01 3.24 14.96
C ALA A 112 -0.04 2.50 13.61
N VAL A 113 0.97 1.67 13.32
CA VAL A 113 0.98 0.81 12.12
C VAL A 113 -0.18 -0.20 12.18
N TYR A 114 -0.36 -0.85 13.33
CA TYR A 114 -1.49 -1.75 13.54
C TYR A 114 -2.83 -1.04 13.34
N ASN A 115 -3.01 0.11 13.98
CA ASN A 115 -4.25 0.90 13.92
C ASN A 115 -4.59 1.34 12.49
N PHE A 116 -3.58 1.64 11.67
CA PHE A 116 -3.78 1.98 10.27
C PHE A 116 -4.15 0.76 9.42
N PHE A 117 -3.37 -0.32 9.49
CA PHE A 117 -3.53 -1.45 8.58
C PHE A 117 -4.67 -2.39 8.95
N HIS A 118 -4.92 -2.62 10.24
CA HIS A 118 -5.91 -3.58 10.71
C HIS A 118 -7.32 -3.37 10.12
N PRO A 119 -7.89 -2.16 10.09
CA PRO A 119 -9.22 -1.93 9.53
C PRO A 119 -9.28 -1.99 8.00
N VAL A 120 -8.15 -1.83 7.29
CA VAL A 120 -8.14 -1.66 5.83
C VAL A 120 -7.38 -2.75 5.06
N ALA A 121 -6.65 -3.64 5.71
CA ALA A 121 -5.84 -4.66 5.03
C ALA A 121 -6.68 -5.56 4.11
N ARG A 122 -7.92 -5.90 4.49
CA ARG A 122 -8.85 -6.69 3.67
C ARG A 122 -9.57 -5.88 2.59
N ARG A 123 -9.36 -4.58 2.58
CA ARG A 123 -9.98 -3.63 1.63
C ARG A 123 -9.04 -3.30 0.45
N ILE A 124 -7.90 -3.99 0.36
CA ILE A 124 -6.98 -3.83 -0.78
C ILE A 124 -7.54 -4.59 -1.99
N LYS A 125 -7.55 -3.92 -3.14
CA LYS A 125 -7.94 -4.52 -4.41
C LYS A 125 -6.89 -5.52 -4.89
N SER A 126 -7.30 -6.50 -5.67
CA SER A 126 -6.37 -7.40 -6.39
C SER A 126 -5.35 -6.60 -7.21
N SER A 127 -4.10 -7.02 -7.20
CA SER A 127 -2.96 -6.30 -7.76
C SER A 127 -2.73 -4.90 -7.16
N GLY A 128 -3.14 -4.71 -5.91
CA GLY A 128 -2.94 -3.48 -5.16
C GLY A 128 -1.50 -3.32 -4.65
N ARG A 129 -1.27 -2.22 -3.95
CA ARG A 129 0.04 -1.83 -3.41
C ARG A 129 -0.06 -1.50 -1.94
N VAL A 130 0.91 -1.96 -1.17
CA VAL A 130 1.13 -1.54 0.21
C VAL A 130 2.54 -0.99 0.32
N ILE A 131 2.64 0.25 0.79
CA ILE A 131 3.91 0.96 0.90
C ILE A 131 4.04 1.49 2.31
N ILE A 132 5.16 1.18 2.98
CA ILE A 132 5.56 1.82 4.23
C ILE A 132 6.78 2.68 3.93
N LEU A 133 6.74 3.93 4.36
CA LEU A 133 7.88 4.83 4.36
C LEU A 133 8.47 4.80 5.77
N ALA A 134 9.76 4.50 5.90
CA ALA A 134 10.41 4.32 7.19
C ALA A 134 11.82 4.90 7.20
N LYS A 135 12.39 5.12 8.36
CA LYS A 135 13.81 5.45 8.53
C LYS A 135 14.65 4.17 8.38
N ASP A 136 15.84 4.28 7.79
CA ASP A 136 16.75 3.13 7.77
C ASP A 136 17.14 2.78 9.22
N PRO A 137 17.02 1.52 9.65
CA PRO A 137 17.51 1.11 10.96
C PRO A 137 18.98 1.45 11.25
N ALA A 138 19.81 1.54 10.19
CA ALA A 138 21.21 1.95 10.34
C ALA A 138 21.39 3.44 10.64
N ASP A 139 20.42 4.28 10.27
CA ASP A 139 20.42 5.73 10.46
C ASP A 139 19.66 6.15 11.74
N CYS A 140 19.20 5.18 12.55
CA CYS A 140 18.49 5.48 13.78
C CYS A 140 19.44 5.94 14.89
N GLU A 141 18.95 6.86 15.75
CA GLU A 141 19.72 7.49 16.80
C GLU A 141 20.12 6.52 17.92
N ASP A 142 19.29 5.50 18.18
CA ASP A 142 19.50 4.52 19.23
C ASP A 142 19.02 3.12 18.82
N ALA A 143 19.35 2.14 19.67
CA ALA A 143 19.02 0.73 19.43
C ALA A 143 17.50 0.46 19.46
N VAL A 144 16.72 1.20 20.25
CA VAL A 144 15.26 1.02 20.35
C VAL A 144 14.59 1.46 19.05
N ALA A 145 14.97 2.65 18.55
CA ALA A 145 14.49 3.16 17.27
C ALA A 145 14.91 2.24 16.10
N ALA A 146 16.14 1.75 16.11
CA ALA A 146 16.62 0.78 15.12
C ALA A 146 15.81 -0.53 15.16
N MET A 147 15.49 -1.02 16.36
CA MET A 147 14.67 -2.23 16.55
C MET A 147 13.24 -2.02 16.06
N ALA A 148 12.61 -0.89 16.39
CA ALA A 148 11.26 -0.56 15.94
C ALA A 148 11.18 -0.51 14.40
N ASN A 149 12.13 0.19 13.74
CA ASN A 149 12.19 0.27 12.28
C ASN A 149 12.52 -1.09 11.65
N ARG A 150 13.34 -1.93 12.29
CA ARG A 150 13.56 -3.32 11.86
C ARG A 150 12.26 -4.15 11.95
N GLY A 151 11.43 -3.89 12.95
CA GLY A 151 10.09 -4.48 13.09
C GLY A 151 9.18 -4.16 11.91
N LEU A 152 9.24 -2.94 11.34
CA LEU A 152 8.49 -2.56 10.13
C LEU A 152 8.90 -3.41 8.91
N VAL A 153 10.18 -3.73 8.77
CA VAL A 153 10.67 -4.63 7.72
C VAL A 153 10.09 -6.04 7.88
N GLY A 154 10.01 -6.55 9.12
CA GLY A 154 9.37 -7.81 9.43
C GLY A 154 7.87 -7.79 9.12
N PHE A 155 7.17 -6.75 9.55
CA PHE A 155 5.75 -6.56 9.33
C PHE A 155 5.38 -6.57 7.84
N ILE A 156 6.07 -5.77 7.00
CA ILE A 156 5.74 -5.68 5.57
C ILE A 156 5.96 -7.01 4.84
N LYS A 157 7.00 -7.76 5.21
CA LYS A 157 7.27 -9.10 4.67
C LYS A 157 6.17 -10.10 5.05
N SER A 158 5.68 -10.05 6.29
CA SER A 158 4.58 -10.90 6.75
C SER A 158 3.28 -10.52 6.08
N LEU A 159 2.97 -9.23 6.03
CA LEU A 159 1.77 -8.74 5.35
C LEU A 159 1.74 -9.17 3.87
N GLY A 160 2.87 -9.05 3.15
CA GLY A 160 2.97 -9.47 1.75
C GLY A 160 2.68 -10.96 1.52
N LYS A 161 2.97 -11.83 2.50
CA LYS A 161 2.63 -13.26 2.45
C LYS A 161 1.15 -13.52 2.68
N GLU A 162 0.52 -12.72 3.55
CA GLU A 162 -0.87 -12.94 3.98
C GLU A 162 -1.91 -12.34 3.02
N VAL A 163 -1.63 -11.17 2.43
CA VAL A 163 -2.63 -10.46 1.61
C VAL A 163 -2.91 -11.14 0.27
N GLY A 164 -1.97 -11.89 -0.30
CA GLY A 164 -2.15 -12.63 -1.55
C GLY A 164 -2.63 -11.76 -2.71
N GLN A 165 -3.43 -12.32 -3.60
CA GLN A 165 -4.13 -11.64 -4.71
C GLN A 165 -3.24 -10.76 -5.63
N GLY A 166 -1.93 -11.04 -5.68
CA GLY A 166 -0.96 -10.25 -6.44
C GLY A 166 -0.72 -8.85 -5.88
N ILE A 167 -1.02 -8.63 -4.60
CA ILE A 167 -0.73 -7.39 -3.90
C ILE A 167 0.77 -7.36 -3.61
N ALA A 168 1.44 -6.25 -4.00
CA ALA A 168 2.83 -6.02 -3.69
C ALA A 168 2.92 -5.20 -2.39
N ALA A 169 3.68 -5.71 -1.42
CA ALA A 169 3.95 -5.06 -0.14
C ALA A 169 5.43 -4.67 -0.06
N GLN A 170 5.71 -3.39 0.11
CA GLN A 170 7.04 -2.80 -0.04
C GLN A 170 7.32 -1.81 1.10
N ILE A 171 8.58 -1.73 1.50
CA ILE A 171 9.08 -0.69 2.41
C ILE A 171 10.08 0.17 1.64
N VAL A 172 9.96 1.48 1.81
CA VAL A 172 10.90 2.47 1.29
C VAL A 172 11.62 3.09 2.47
N LEU A 173 12.92 2.88 2.54
CA LEU A 173 13.75 3.53 3.54
C LEU A 173 14.12 4.91 3.02
N VAL A 174 13.71 5.95 3.76
CA VAL A 174 13.85 7.34 3.34
C VAL A 174 14.95 8.00 4.16
N SER A 175 16.09 8.23 3.53
CA SER A 175 17.18 9.00 4.13
C SER A 175 16.79 10.46 4.28
N GLU A 176 17.43 11.17 5.19
CA GLU A 176 17.23 12.59 5.39
C GLU A 176 17.64 13.38 4.14
N GLY A 177 16.81 14.34 3.73
CA GLY A 177 17.02 15.14 2.52
C GLY A 177 16.65 14.44 1.19
N ALA A 178 16.19 13.17 1.23
CA ALA A 178 15.78 12.42 0.05
C ALA A 178 14.28 12.57 -0.31
N GLU A 179 13.54 13.43 0.39
CA GLU A 179 12.08 13.59 0.26
C GLU A 179 11.65 13.92 -1.18
N ARG A 180 12.45 14.74 -1.88
CA ARG A 180 12.21 15.10 -3.31
C ARG A 180 12.23 13.89 -4.26
N ASN A 181 12.91 12.81 -3.89
CA ASN A 181 13.01 11.60 -4.72
C ASN A 181 11.77 10.68 -4.56
N LEU A 182 10.92 10.96 -3.56
CA LEU A 182 9.72 10.17 -3.33
C LEU A 182 8.72 10.26 -4.48
N ALA A 183 8.69 11.36 -5.23
CA ALA A 183 7.75 11.53 -6.34
C ALA A 183 7.87 10.42 -7.39
N SER A 184 9.07 10.20 -7.92
CA SER A 184 9.33 9.15 -8.90
C SER A 184 9.17 7.74 -8.30
N THR A 185 9.54 7.58 -7.04
CA THR A 185 9.40 6.30 -6.32
C THR A 185 7.92 5.93 -6.14
N LEU A 186 7.09 6.85 -5.67
CA LEU A 186 5.66 6.60 -5.46
C LEU A 186 4.92 6.42 -6.79
N ASP A 187 5.23 7.20 -7.83
CA ASP A 187 4.67 7.02 -9.18
C ASP A 187 4.98 5.61 -9.70
N PHE A 188 6.22 5.16 -9.58
CA PHE A 188 6.62 3.80 -9.97
C PHE A 188 5.90 2.73 -9.13
N LEU A 189 5.94 2.84 -7.79
CA LEU A 189 5.41 1.83 -6.89
C LEU A 189 3.89 1.71 -6.97
N LEU A 190 3.16 2.79 -7.16
CA LEU A 190 1.70 2.79 -7.34
C LEU A 190 1.29 2.29 -8.73
N SER A 191 2.20 2.32 -9.69
CA SER A 191 1.91 1.82 -11.04
C SER A 191 1.96 0.29 -11.12
N TYR A 192 1.43 -0.27 -12.22
CA TYR A 192 1.58 -1.70 -12.51
C TYR A 192 2.99 -2.09 -13.02
N LYS A 193 3.91 -1.12 -13.16
CA LYS A 193 5.32 -1.40 -13.49
C LYS A 193 6.06 -2.12 -12.37
N SER A 194 5.63 -1.91 -11.12
CA SER A 194 6.23 -2.50 -9.92
C SER A 194 5.70 -3.90 -9.57
N ALA A 195 4.95 -4.55 -10.46
CA ALA A 195 4.33 -5.86 -10.25
C ALA A 195 5.15 -7.00 -10.85
#